data_08c1d402e98826c7db312d825b65923f
#
_entry.id   08c1d402e98826c7db312d825b65923f
#
_cell.length_a   1.000
_cell.length_b   1.000
_cell.length_c   1.000
_cell.angle_alpha   90.00
_cell.angle_beta   90.00
_cell.angle_gamma   90.00
#
_symmetry.space_group_name_H-M   'P 1'
#
loop_
_entity.id
_entity.type
_entity.pdbx_description
1 polymer ?
#
loop_
_entity_poly.entity_id
_entity_poly.type
_entity_poly.pdbx_seq_one_letter_code
_entity_poly.pdbx_strand_id
1 'polypeptide(L)'
;MGTGLARLREEDPSFVVRQDTETKQTLLGTQGEMQLGVIISKLKERFNVDVITSPRKIAYRETIKGHSDVQGKHKKQSGGAGQYGDVHIRFSPSHDKVLDFSEQLFGGSIPKNYVPAVEKGIVECMEKGPLAGYPVVNIKAVLYDGSYHDVDSNEMAFKIAASLAFKKGITEANPVLLEPIMRLEIVIPDDVMGDMNRRRARILGMEPIGHGVQKLMAEAPMAELLDYSIALRAMTQAKGSFTQEFLRYDEVPQHLATKIIAEANQNK
;
A
#
# COMPACT_ATOMS: atom_id res chain seq x y z
N MET A 1 -12.59 -22.69 -4.84
CA MET A 1 -11.19 -22.39 -5.15
C MET A 1 -10.25 -22.79 -4.01
N GLY A 2 -10.38 -22.29 -2.79
CA GLY A 2 -9.46 -22.60 -1.67
C GLY A 2 -9.26 -24.08 -1.38
N THR A 3 -10.33 -24.85 -1.30
CA THR A 3 -10.29 -26.31 -1.07
C THR A 3 -9.57 -27.04 -2.21
N GLY A 4 -9.80 -26.64 -3.47
CA GLY A 4 -9.13 -27.23 -4.63
C GLY A 4 -7.61 -26.98 -4.59
N LEU A 5 -7.19 -25.73 -4.33
CA LEU A 5 -5.77 -25.38 -4.20
C LEU A 5 -5.09 -26.10 -3.02
N ALA A 6 -5.79 -26.25 -1.89
CA ALA A 6 -5.24 -27.00 -0.75
C ALA A 6 -4.95 -28.47 -1.10
N ARG A 7 -5.90 -29.15 -1.76
CA ARG A 7 -5.73 -30.55 -2.20
C ARG A 7 -4.63 -30.69 -3.27
N LEU A 8 -4.56 -29.76 -4.24
CA LEU A 8 -3.52 -29.79 -5.24
C LEU A 8 -2.12 -29.57 -4.63
N ARG A 9 -2.02 -28.76 -3.56
CA ARG A 9 -0.79 -28.54 -2.83
C ARG A 9 -0.32 -29.79 -2.05
N GLU A 10 -1.25 -30.63 -1.60
CA GLU A 10 -0.91 -31.92 -0.99
C GLU A 10 -0.29 -32.89 -2.03
N GLU A 11 -0.72 -32.80 -3.29
CA GLU A 11 -0.17 -33.61 -4.40
C GLU A 11 1.17 -33.04 -4.92
N ASP A 12 1.29 -31.72 -4.96
CA ASP A 12 2.48 -31.03 -5.45
C ASP A 12 2.87 -29.89 -4.48
N PRO A 13 3.81 -30.14 -3.55
CA PRO A 13 4.27 -29.14 -2.59
C PRO A 13 5.19 -28.08 -3.20
N SER A 14 5.53 -28.18 -4.49
CA SER A 14 6.46 -27.26 -5.15
C SER A 14 5.86 -25.88 -5.47
N PHE A 15 4.54 -25.72 -5.38
CA PHE A 15 3.89 -24.42 -5.50
C PHE A 15 3.37 -23.89 -4.16
N VAL A 16 3.26 -22.57 -4.05
CA VAL A 16 2.85 -21.89 -2.84
C VAL A 16 1.58 -21.08 -3.10
N VAL A 17 0.63 -21.16 -2.17
CA VAL A 17 -0.58 -20.33 -2.18
C VAL A 17 -0.52 -19.37 -1.01
N ARG A 18 -0.69 -18.07 -1.28
CA ARG A 18 -0.75 -17.01 -0.25
C ARG A 18 -1.97 -16.12 -0.49
N GLN A 19 -2.65 -15.75 0.59
CA GLN A 19 -3.64 -14.68 0.55
C GLN A 19 -2.93 -13.37 0.87
N ASP A 20 -2.96 -12.44 -0.09
CA ASP A 20 -2.52 -11.07 0.15
C ASP A 20 -3.73 -10.28 0.67
N THR A 21 -3.73 -10.00 1.97
CA THR A 21 -4.85 -9.32 2.65
C THR A 21 -5.00 -7.88 2.23
N GLU A 22 -3.93 -7.28 1.76
CA GLU A 22 -3.89 -5.88 1.37
C GLU A 22 -4.44 -5.68 -0.05
N THR A 23 -3.92 -6.44 -1.01
CA THR A 23 -4.37 -6.38 -2.41
C THR A 23 -5.62 -7.22 -2.66
N LYS A 24 -6.04 -8.00 -1.65
CA LYS A 24 -7.17 -8.96 -1.71
C LYS A 24 -7.02 -9.98 -2.84
N GLN A 25 -5.78 -10.28 -3.22
CA GLN A 25 -5.47 -11.29 -4.22
C GLN A 25 -5.07 -12.62 -3.58
N THR A 26 -5.45 -13.72 -4.23
CA THR A 26 -4.84 -15.03 -3.98
C THR A 26 -3.62 -15.16 -4.88
N LEU A 27 -2.44 -15.14 -4.28
CA LEU A 27 -1.17 -15.26 -4.99
C LEU A 27 -0.78 -16.73 -5.10
N LEU A 28 -0.41 -17.13 -6.32
CA LEU A 28 0.10 -18.46 -6.61
C LEU A 28 1.57 -18.36 -7.02
N GLY A 29 2.46 -18.85 -6.18
CA GLY A 29 3.89 -18.94 -6.48
C GLY A 29 4.20 -20.29 -7.14
N THR A 30 4.61 -20.27 -8.40
CA THR A 30 4.94 -21.44 -9.20
C THR A 30 6.38 -21.40 -9.70
N GLN A 31 6.92 -22.53 -10.12
CA GLN A 31 8.25 -22.60 -10.73
C GLN A 31 8.27 -22.08 -12.17
N GLY A 32 7.12 -21.87 -12.79
CA GLY A 32 7.00 -21.33 -14.14
C GLY A 32 5.58 -21.44 -14.69
N GLU A 33 5.39 -20.87 -15.89
CA GLU A 33 4.08 -20.81 -16.54
C GLU A 33 3.45 -22.17 -16.84
N MET A 34 4.27 -23.17 -17.15
CA MET A 34 3.76 -24.53 -17.39
C MET A 34 3.11 -25.12 -16.15
N GLN A 35 3.72 -25.00 -14.98
CA GLN A 35 3.13 -25.45 -13.73
C GLN A 35 1.84 -24.68 -13.41
N LEU A 36 1.82 -23.37 -13.64
CA LEU A 36 0.63 -22.57 -13.50
C LEU A 36 -0.52 -23.07 -14.38
N GLY A 37 -0.24 -23.36 -15.66
CA GLY A 37 -1.20 -23.92 -16.60
C GLY A 37 -1.77 -25.27 -16.14
N VAL A 38 -0.90 -26.16 -15.64
CA VAL A 38 -1.32 -27.47 -15.11
C VAL A 38 -2.23 -27.30 -13.88
N ILE A 39 -1.90 -26.40 -12.97
CA ILE A 39 -2.73 -26.12 -11.78
C ILE A 39 -4.11 -25.60 -12.19
N ILE A 40 -4.17 -24.67 -13.15
CA ILE A 40 -5.43 -24.12 -13.66
C ILE A 40 -6.28 -25.21 -14.31
N SER A 41 -5.69 -26.08 -15.18
CA SER A 41 -6.41 -27.19 -15.81
C SER A 41 -6.96 -28.17 -14.78
N LYS A 42 -6.16 -28.53 -13.78
CA LYS A 42 -6.61 -29.41 -12.68
C LYS A 42 -7.72 -28.79 -11.84
N LEU A 43 -7.69 -27.48 -11.59
CA LEU A 43 -8.79 -26.78 -10.89
C LEU A 43 -10.09 -26.86 -11.67
N LYS A 44 -10.03 -26.67 -12.98
CA LYS A 44 -11.20 -26.78 -13.86
C LYS A 44 -11.71 -28.22 -13.96
N GLU A 45 -10.87 -29.17 -14.29
CA GLU A 45 -11.25 -30.56 -14.57
C GLU A 45 -11.72 -31.33 -13.33
N ARG A 46 -11.03 -31.13 -12.20
CA ARG A 46 -11.27 -31.93 -10.98
C ARG A 46 -12.19 -31.26 -9.97
N PHE A 47 -12.22 -29.93 -9.97
CA PHE A 47 -12.97 -29.17 -8.98
C PHE A 47 -14.04 -28.27 -9.59
N ASN A 48 -14.19 -28.27 -10.94
CA ASN A 48 -15.11 -27.42 -11.69
C ASN A 48 -14.99 -25.92 -11.32
N VAL A 49 -13.74 -25.46 -11.15
CA VAL A 49 -13.42 -24.06 -10.81
C VAL A 49 -12.69 -23.42 -11.97
N ASP A 50 -13.36 -22.48 -12.64
CA ASP A 50 -12.71 -21.60 -13.61
C ASP A 50 -12.03 -20.43 -12.87
N VAL A 51 -10.77 -20.20 -13.21
CA VAL A 51 -9.97 -19.10 -12.65
C VAL A 51 -9.40 -18.23 -13.75
N ILE A 52 -9.31 -16.93 -13.48
CA ILE A 52 -8.64 -15.96 -14.33
C ILE A 52 -7.40 -15.49 -13.58
N THR A 53 -6.27 -15.53 -14.24
CA THR A 53 -5.01 -15.01 -13.70
C THR A 53 -4.87 -13.53 -14.04
N SER A 54 -4.32 -12.77 -13.12
CA SER A 54 -3.97 -11.36 -13.31
C SER A 54 -2.57 -11.11 -12.71
N PRO A 55 -1.84 -10.10 -13.19
CA PRO A 55 -0.58 -9.72 -12.56
C PRO A 55 -0.76 -9.40 -11.08
N ARG A 56 0.29 -9.62 -10.30
CA ARG A 56 0.31 -9.22 -8.90
C ARG A 56 0.16 -7.71 -8.78
N LYS A 57 -0.77 -7.26 -7.96
CA LYS A 57 -0.95 -5.83 -7.66
C LYS A 57 0.17 -5.34 -6.74
N ILE A 58 0.59 -4.13 -6.97
CA ILE A 58 1.56 -3.45 -6.10
C ILE A 58 0.79 -2.77 -4.97
N ALA A 59 1.26 -2.98 -3.75
CA ALA A 59 0.70 -2.35 -2.56
C ALA A 59 1.27 -0.93 -2.40
N TYR A 60 0.78 0.01 -3.23
CA TYR A 60 1.13 1.42 -3.11
C TYR A 60 0.61 2.03 -1.82
N ARG A 61 1.20 3.15 -1.40
CA ARG A 61 0.76 3.99 -0.29
C ARG A 61 0.64 5.44 -0.75
N GLU A 62 -0.06 6.23 0.04
CA GLU A 62 -0.07 7.68 -0.10
C GLU A 62 0.52 8.32 1.15
N THR A 63 1.16 9.48 1.02
CA THR A 63 1.62 10.30 2.14
C THR A 63 1.57 11.77 1.74
N ILE A 64 1.92 12.66 2.65
CA ILE A 64 1.99 14.10 2.40
C ILE A 64 3.41 14.61 2.57
N LYS A 65 3.77 15.65 1.83
CA LYS A 65 5.08 16.33 1.94
C LYS A 65 4.94 17.73 2.53
N GLY A 66 3.78 18.31 2.45
CA GLY A 66 3.47 19.65 2.94
C GLY A 66 2.74 19.64 4.27
N HIS A 67 2.29 20.81 4.64
CA HIS A 67 1.51 21.08 5.84
C HIS A 67 0.15 21.63 5.43
N SER A 68 -0.87 21.34 6.21
CA SER A 68 -2.19 21.97 6.07
C SER A 68 -2.77 22.29 7.44
N ASP A 69 -3.62 23.31 7.47
CA ASP A 69 -4.39 23.70 8.65
C ASP A 69 -5.85 23.87 8.21
N VAL A 70 -6.70 22.95 8.62
CA VAL A 70 -8.04 22.83 8.06
C VAL A 70 -9.11 22.64 9.12
N GLN A 71 -10.29 23.18 8.80
CA GLN A 71 -11.51 22.93 9.55
C GLN A 71 -12.35 21.87 8.85
N GLY A 72 -12.83 20.89 9.64
CA GLY A 72 -13.89 19.98 9.25
C GLY A 72 -15.14 20.21 10.10
N LYS A 73 -16.24 20.61 9.45
CA LYS A 73 -17.50 20.92 10.14
C LYS A 73 -18.62 20.06 9.61
N HIS A 74 -19.25 19.32 10.50
CA HIS A 74 -20.48 18.58 10.21
C HIS A 74 -21.64 19.19 10.99
N LYS A 75 -22.62 19.70 10.26
CA LYS A 75 -23.88 20.21 10.82
C LYS A 75 -25.03 19.67 10.03
N LYS A 76 -25.92 18.89 10.66
CA LYS A 76 -27.13 18.37 10.05
C LYS A 76 -28.30 18.59 11.00
N GLN A 77 -29.32 19.25 10.52
CA GLN A 77 -30.62 19.44 11.21
C GLN A 77 -31.72 18.89 10.33
N SER A 78 -32.37 17.80 10.75
CA SER A 78 -33.49 17.19 10.04
C SER A 78 -34.52 16.73 11.06
N GLY A 79 -35.39 17.67 11.51
CA GLY A 79 -36.59 17.36 12.30
C GLY A 79 -36.41 16.40 13.47
N GLY A 80 -35.69 16.79 14.52
CA GLY A 80 -35.36 15.98 15.69
C GLY A 80 -34.01 16.36 16.27
N ALA A 81 -33.31 15.44 16.97
CA ALA A 81 -31.95 15.65 17.45
C ALA A 81 -31.02 15.90 16.28
N GLY A 82 -30.33 17.05 16.26
CA GLY A 82 -29.37 17.43 15.23
C GLY A 82 -28.06 16.63 15.35
N GLN A 83 -27.15 16.87 14.40
CA GLN A 83 -25.79 16.39 14.45
C GLN A 83 -24.85 17.59 14.31
N TYR A 84 -23.94 17.76 15.25
CA TYR A 84 -22.98 18.84 15.23
C TYR A 84 -21.59 18.34 15.66
N GLY A 85 -20.58 18.59 14.83
CA GLY A 85 -19.18 18.36 15.11
C GLY A 85 -18.34 19.35 14.33
N ASP A 86 -17.37 19.97 14.97
CA ASP A 86 -16.50 20.98 14.38
C ASP A 86 -15.08 20.78 14.95
N VAL A 87 -14.12 20.55 14.06
CA VAL A 87 -12.73 20.25 14.42
C VAL A 87 -11.77 21.07 13.57
N HIS A 88 -10.71 21.56 14.18
CA HIS A 88 -9.57 22.19 13.50
C HIS A 88 -8.35 21.29 13.67
N ILE A 89 -7.78 20.85 12.55
CA ILE A 89 -6.69 19.86 12.53
C ILE A 89 -5.56 20.39 11.65
N ARG A 90 -4.33 20.29 12.19
CA ARG A 90 -3.10 20.49 11.42
C ARG A 90 -2.54 19.16 11.01
N PHE A 91 -2.29 19.00 9.70
CA PHE A 91 -1.61 17.84 9.16
C PHE A 91 -0.20 18.18 8.74
N SER A 92 0.72 17.26 8.99
CA SER A 92 2.13 17.36 8.60
C SER A 92 2.72 15.97 8.38
N PRO A 93 3.87 15.83 7.68
CA PRO A 93 4.56 14.56 7.57
C PRO A 93 4.98 14.01 8.95
N SER A 94 4.94 12.69 9.09
CA SER A 94 5.54 11.96 10.22
C SER A 94 6.59 11.00 9.70
N HIS A 95 7.67 10.78 10.49
CA HIS A 95 8.75 9.86 10.11
C HIS A 95 8.73 8.56 10.93
N ASP A 96 8.11 8.60 12.11
CA ASP A 96 8.24 7.52 13.10
C ASP A 96 6.98 6.65 13.22
N LYS A 97 5.83 7.15 12.78
CA LYS A 97 4.54 6.48 12.95
C LYS A 97 3.68 6.57 11.69
N VAL A 98 2.87 5.55 11.47
CA VAL A 98 1.84 5.55 10.41
C VAL A 98 0.87 6.70 10.62
N LEU A 99 0.39 6.89 11.86
CA LEU A 99 -0.35 8.05 12.34
C LEU A 99 0.25 8.51 13.67
N ASP A 100 0.66 9.78 13.75
CA ASP A 100 1.02 10.45 14.98
C ASP A 100 -0.11 11.44 15.34
N PHE A 101 -1.10 10.96 16.12
CA PHE A 101 -2.21 11.77 16.54
C PHE A 101 -1.93 12.41 17.90
N SER A 102 -2.24 13.69 18.06
CA SER A 102 -2.15 14.41 19.30
C SER A 102 -3.24 15.48 19.44
N GLU A 103 -3.60 15.79 20.68
CA GLU A 103 -4.51 16.90 21.02
C GLU A 103 -3.77 18.07 21.66
N GLN A 104 -4.16 19.29 21.30
CA GLN A 104 -3.69 20.55 21.90
C GLN A 104 -4.88 21.49 22.14
N LEU A 105 -5.95 20.95 22.71
CA LEU A 105 -7.20 21.69 22.93
C LEU A 105 -7.07 22.67 24.09
N PHE A 106 -7.58 23.87 23.91
CA PHE A 106 -7.62 24.91 24.94
C PHE A 106 -9.07 25.21 25.36
N GLY A 107 -9.27 25.55 26.64
CA GLY A 107 -10.53 26.08 27.15
C GLY A 107 -11.75 25.15 27.05
N GLY A 108 -11.55 23.84 26.78
CA GLY A 108 -12.68 22.90 26.66
C GLY A 108 -13.46 23.03 25.35
N SER A 109 -12.85 23.56 24.29
CA SER A 109 -13.47 23.73 22.96
C SER A 109 -14.11 22.46 22.40
N ILE A 110 -13.54 21.30 22.72
CA ILE A 110 -14.12 19.99 22.47
C ILE A 110 -14.07 19.16 23.77
N PRO A 111 -15.17 18.55 24.23
CA PRO A 111 -15.15 17.62 25.34
C PRO A 111 -14.23 16.42 25.06
N LYS A 112 -13.41 16.03 26.06
CA LYS A 112 -12.39 14.97 25.90
C LYS A 112 -12.92 13.63 25.47
N ASN A 113 -14.18 13.32 25.78
CA ASN A 113 -14.82 12.07 25.35
C ASN A 113 -15.02 11.97 23.83
N TYR A 114 -14.97 13.09 23.08
CA TYR A 114 -15.10 13.07 21.61
C TYR A 114 -13.75 12.98 20.89
N VAL A 115 -12.63 13.22 21.56
CA VAL A 115 -11.29 13.12 20.97
C VAL A 115 -11.00 11.75 20.36
N PRO A 116 -11.34 10.62 21.02
CA PRO A 116 -11.17 9.29 20.40
C PRO A 116 -12.01 9.09 19.13
N ALA A 117 -13.18 9.74 19.03
CA ALA A 117 -14.01 9.67 17.82
C ALA A 117 -13.36 10.42 16.65
N VAL A 118 -12.68 11.54 16.91
CA VAL A 118 -11.90 12.28 15.91
C VAL A 118 -10.75 11.43 15.39
N GLU A 119 -9.95 10.84 16.29
CA GLU A 119 -8.86 9.93 15.93
C GLU A 119 -9.35 8.75 15.07
N LYS A 120 -10.42 8.09 15.52
CA LYS A 120 -11.04 6.98 14.78
C LYS A 120 -11.52 7.41 13.39
N GLY A 121 -12.08 8.62 13.26
CA GLY A 121 -12.49 9.19 11.98
C GLY A 121 -11.32 9.38 11.01
N ILE A 122 -10.17 9.83 11.51
CA ILE A 122 -8.93 9.95 10.73
C ILE A 122 -8.43 8.57 10.29
N VAL A 123 -8.31 7.61 11.24
CA VAL A 123 -7.82 6.25 10.97
C VAL A 123 -8.64 5.56 9.87
N GLU A 124 -9.97 5.63 9.93
CA GLU A 124 -10.83 5.05 8.90
C GLU A 124 -10.65 5.73 7.53
N CYS A 125 -10.42 7.04 7.50
CA CYS A 125 -10.16 7.74 6.24
C CYS A 125 -8.78 7.44 5.66
N MET A 126 -7.79 7.09 6.50
CA MET A 126 -6.46 6.69 6.04
C MET A 126 -6.47 5.43 5.20
N GLU A 127 -7.47 4.56 5.31
CA GLU A 127 -7.59 3.36 4.49
C GLU A 127 -7.72 3.68 3.00
N LYS A 128 -8.18 4.89 2.66
CA LYS A 128 -8.48 5.28 1.28
C LYS A 128 -8.08 6.73 0.99
N GLY A 129 -6.85 6.90 0.51
CA GLY A 129 -6.27 8.20 0.20
C GLY A 129 -6.91 8.93 -0.99
N PRO A 130 -6.68 10.24 -1.11
CA PRO A 130 -7.34 11.09 -2.11
C PRO A 130 -6.77 10.97 -3.52
N LEU A 131 -5.50 10.51 -3.70
CA LEU A 131 -4.88 10.44 -5.03
C LEU A 131 -5.39 9.28 -5.87
N ALA A 132 -5.20 8.08 -5.37
CA ALA A 132 -5.50 6.84 -6.10
C ALA A 132 -6.34 5.86 -5.26
N GLY A 133 -6.62 6.19 -4.01
CA GLY A 133 -7.38 5.37 -3.08
C GLY A 133 -6.52 4.35 -2.34
N TYR A 134 -5.20 4.51 -2.33
CA TYR A 134 -4.30 3.69 -1.53
C TYR A 134 -4.25 4.20 -0.07
N PRO A 135 -3.89 3.33 0.88
CA PRO A 135 -3.79 3.73 2.28
C PRO A 135 -2.81 4.88 2.49
N VAL A 136 -3.21 5.86 3.30
CA VAL A 136 -2.35 6.99 3.71
C VAL A 136 -1.54 6.60 4.91
N VAL A 137 -0.25 6.91 4.89
CA VAL A 137 0.71 6.57 5.96
C VAL A 137 1.63 7.76 6.25
N ASN A 138 2.31 7.68 7.40
CA ASN A 138 3.37 8.63 7.79
C ASN A 138 2.86 10.08 7.88
N ILE A 139 1.75 10.25 8.56
CA ILE A 139 1.15 11.58 8.82
C ILE A 139 1.08 11.87 10.31
N LYS A 140 1.25 13.13 10.64
CA LYS A 140 0.95 13.68 11.97
C LYS A 140 -0.32 14.51 11.87
N ALA A 141 -1.24 14.32 12.83
CA ALA A 141 -2.48 15.05 12.94
C ALA A 141 -2.59 15.67 14.35
N VAL A 142 -2.70 16.97 14.42
CA VAL A 142 -2.82 17.71 15.68
C VAL A 142 -4.21 18.35 15.74
N LEU A 143 -5.07 17.83 16.61
CA LEU A 143 -6.36 18.45 16.92
C LEU A 143 -6.12 19.60 17.90
N TYR A 144 -6.32 20.85 17.47
CA TYR A 144 -5.95 21.99 18.31
C TYR A 144 -7.13 22.89 18.70
N ASP A 145 -8.26 22.84 17.96
CA ASP A 145 -9.44 23.63 18.24
C ASP A 145 -10.69 22.96 17.68
N GLY A 146 -11.86 23.51 18.02
CA GLY A 146 -13.14 23.09 17.51
C GLY A 146 -14.30 23.71 18.28
N SER A 147 -15.49 23.19 18.04
CA SER A 147 -16.67 23.56 18.81
C SER A 147 -17.67 22.42 18.91
N TYR A 148 -18.48 22.44 19.93
CA TYR A 148 -19.54 21.48 20.15
C TYR A 148 -20.86 22.18 20.48
N HIS A 149 -21.95 21.43 20.45
CA HIS A 149 -23.28 21.85 20.82
C HIS A 149 -23.81 20.89 21.88
N ASP A 150 -24.30 21.41 23.01
CA ASP A 150 -24.66 20.62 24.19
C ASP A 150 -25.67 19.49 23.92
N VAL A 151 -26.56 19.68 22.92
CA VAL A 151 -27.63 18.74 22.61
C VAL A 151 -27.33 17.93 21.33
N ASP A 152 -26.71 18.55 20.31
CA ASP A 152 -26.57 17.94 18.97
C ASP A 152 -25.23 17.28 18.74
N SER A 153 -24.25 17.44 19.65
CA SER A 153 -22.94 16.82 19.50
C SER A 153 -22.95 15.37 19.96
N ASN A 154 -22.36 14.51 19.15
CA ASN A 154 -22.16 13.11 19.43
C ASN A 154 -20.89 12.57 18.74
N GLU A 155 -20.44 11.39 19.09
CA GLU A 155 -19.24 10.75 18.54
C GLU A 155 -19.28 10.63 17.01
N MET A 156 -20.45 10.29 16.45
CA MET A 156 -20.61 10.16 15.00
C MET A 156 -20.42 11.50 14.27
N ALA A 157 -20.93 12.59 14.83
CA ALA A 157 -20.76 13.91 14.26
C ALA A 157 -19.30 14.35 14.23
N PHE A 158 -18.54 14.10 15.32
CA PHE A 158 -17.11 14.38 15.38
C PHE A 158 -16.29 13.47 14.45
N LYS A 159 -16.67 12.20 14.32
CA LYS A 159 -16.07 11.27 13.37
C LYS A 159 -16.23 11.77 11.92
N ILE A 160 -17.43 12.24 11.55
CA ILE A 160 -17.69 12.81 10.22
C ILE A 160 -16.94 14.12 10.04
N ALA A 161 -16.91 15.01 11.04
CA ALA A 161 -16.15 16.24 10.99
C ALA A 161 -14.65 15.99 10.76
N ALA A 162 -14.07 15.01 11.47
CA ALA A 162 -12.70 14.55 11.28
C ALA A 162 -12.45 14.02 9.87
N SER A 163 -13.37 13.24 9.32
CA SER A 163 -13.32 12.74 7.94
C SER A 163 -13.31 13.87 6.91
N LEU A 164 -14.10 14.93 7.11
CA LEU A 164 -14.10 16.09 6.25
C LEU A 164 -12.79 16.87 6.34
N ALA A 165 -12.27 17.09 7.56
CA ALA A 165 -10.97 17.71 7.79
C ALA A 165 -9.85 16.91 7.13
N PHE A 166 -9.84 15.59 7.29
CA PHE A 166 -8.83 14.71 6.69
C PHE A 166 -8.80 14.84 5.16
N LYS A 167 -9.94 14.67 4.51
CA LYS A 167 -10.02 14.74 3.04
C LYS A 167 -9.50 16.06 2.50
N LYS A 168 -9.89 17.17 3.12
CA LYS A 168 -9.43 18.50 2.75
C LYS A 168 -7.93 18.68 3.05
N GLY A 169 -7.52 18.35 4.28
CA GLY A 169 -6.17 18.57 4.76
C GLY A 169 -5.11 17.75 4.01
N ILE A 170 -5.38 16.46 3.74
CA ILE A 170 -4.46 15.64 2.97
C ILE A 170 -4.33 16.16 1.52
N THR A 171 -5.43 16.59 0.90
CA THR A 171 -5.38 17.15 -0.46
C THR A 171 -4.55 18.42 -0.54
N GLU A 172 -4.68 19.33 0.45
CA GLU A 172 -3.94 20.59 0.52
C GLU A 172 -2.46 20.43 0.92
N ALA A 173 -2.12 19.33 1.59
CA ALA A 173 -0.77 19.06 2.11
C ALA A 173 0.20 18.41 1.09
N ASN A 174 -0.01 18.61 -0.20
CA ASN A 174 0.83 18.04 -1.27
C ASN A 174 0.98 16.51 -1.15
N PRO A 175 -0.08 15.74 -1.41
CA PRO A 175 -0.05 14.29 -1.33
C PRO A 175 0.81 13.68 -2.43
N VAL A 176 1.56 12.63 -2.10
CA VAL A 176 2.43 11.89 -3.01
C VAL A 176 2.21 10.38 -2.89
N LEU A 177 2.53 9.66 -3.97
CA LEU A 177 2.44 8.21 -4.04
C LEU A 177 3.76 7.58 -3.60
N LEU A 178 3.67 6.50 -2.83
CA LEU A 178 4.80 5.69 -2.39
C LEU A 178 4.73 4.30 -3.00
N GLU A 179 5.89 3.77 -3.40
CA GLU A 179 6.05 2.40 -3.90
C GLU A 179 6.93 1.55 -2.98
N PRO A 180 6.67 0.25 -2.85
CA PRO A 180 7.51 -0.64 -2.06
C PRO A 180 8.83 -0.91 -2.78
N ILE A 181 9.92 -0.68 -2.07
CA ILE A 181 11.30 -1.00 -2.49
C ILE A 181 11.69 -2.34 -1.90
N MET A 182 12.20 -3.20 -2.75
CA MET A 182 12.67 -4.52 -2.38
C MET A 182 14.20 -4.54 -2.33
N ARG A 183 14.74 -5.19 -1.31
CA ARG A 183 16.15 -5.60 -1.28
C ARG A 183 16.30 -6.90 -2.04
N LEU A 184 17.27 -6.96 -2.92
CA LEU A 184 17.54 -8.10 -3.79
C LEU A 184 18.93 -8.67 -3.50
N GLU A 185 19.01 -9.98 -3.42
CA GLU A 185 20.24 -10.74 -3.57
C GLU A 185 20.12 -11.61 -4.82
N ILE A 186 20.99 -11.38 -5.79
CA ILE A 186 20.91 -11.99 -7.11
C ILE A 186 22.21 -12.73 -7.35
N VAL A 187 22.11 -14.00 -7.70
CA VAL A 187 23.26 -14.85 -8.07
C VAL A 187 23.22 -15.05 -9.59
N ILE A 188 24.24 -14.58 -10.28
CA ILE A 188 24.31 -14.55 -11.75
C ILE A 188 25.72 -14.92 -12.24
N PRO A 189 25.85 -15.46 -13.47
CA PRO A 189 27.12 -15.52 -14.17
C PRO A 189 27.72 -14.13 -14.40
N ASP A 190 29.06 -14.06 -14.48
CA ASP A 190 29.80 -12.79 -14.58
C ASP A 190 29.42 -11.90 -15.79
N ASP A 191 28.85 -12.48 -16.82
CA ASP A 191 28.49 -11.85 -18.09
C ASP A 191 27.09 -11.19 -18.13
N VAL A 192 26.32 -11.28 -17.03
CA VAL A 192 24.91 -10.85 -17.01
C VAL A 192 24.66 -9.67 -16.07
N MET A 193 25.13 -8.46 -16.41
CA MET A 193 25.05 -7.30 -15.50
C MET A 193 24.09 -6.17 -15.91
N GLY A 194 23.60 -6.15 -17.15
CA GLY A 194 22.98 -4.93 -17.71
C GLY A 194 21.50 -4.70 -17.36
N ASP A 195 20.75 -5.68 -16.86
CA ASP A 195 19.30 -5.60 -16.73
C ASP A 195 18.83 -4.76 -15.54
N MET A 196 19.57 -4.76 -14.43
CA MET A 196 19.19 -4.06 -13.22
C MET A 196 19.08 -2.55 -13.40
N ASN A 197 19.94 -1.95 -14.22
CA ASN A 197 19.88 -0.52 -14.50
C ASN A 197 18.58 -0.10 -15.22
N ARG A 198 18.02 -0.98 -16.04
CA ARG A 198 16.74 -0.74 -16.73
C ARG A 198 15.54 -0.81 -15.79
N ARG A 199 15.69 -1.51 -14.65
CA ARG A 199 14.64 -1.75 -13.65
C ARG A 199 14.65 -0.73 -12.52
N ARG A 200 15.23 0.45 -12.72
CA ARG A 200 15.39 1.48 -11.69
C ARG A 200 16.09 0.96 -10.42
N ALA A 201 16.91 -0.08 -10.57
CA ALA A 201 17.58 -0.69 -9.44
C ALA A 201 18.82 0.14 -9.05
N ARG A 202 19.04 0.23 -7.74
CA ARG A 202 20.27 0.77 -7.15
C ARG A 202 21.16 -0.41 -6.74
N ILE A 203 22.29 -0.57 -7.42
CA ILE A 203 23.27 -1.59 -7.08
C ILE A 203 24.03 -1.13 -5.82
N LEU A 204 24.05 -1.98 -4.80
CA LEU A 204 24.72 -1.73 -3.52
C LEU A 204 26.12 -2.34 -3.46
N GLY A 205 26.32 -3.47 -4.13
CA GLY A 205 27.59 -4.16 -4.15
C GLY A 205 27.55 -5.42 -5.00
N MET A 206 28.75 -5.92 -5.32
CA MET A 206 28.95 -7.16 -6.04
C MET A 206 30.10 -7.93 -5.41
N GLU A 207 29.92 -9.23 -5.22
CA GLU A 207 30.90 -10.10 -4.64
C GLU A 207 31.07 -11.35 -5.54
N PRO A 208 32.28 -11.67 -5.99
CA PRO A 208 32.54 -12.92 -6.68
C PRO A 208 32.42 -14.07 -5.68
N ILE A 209 31.61 -15.07 -6.00
CA ILE A 209 31.44 -16.27 -5.18
C ILE A 209 32.16 -17.49 -5.75
N GLY A 210 32.99 -17.28 -6.78
CA GLY A 210 33.78 -18.30 -7.43
C GLY A 210 33.09 -18.97 -8.62
N HIS A 211 33.84 -19.73 -9.38
CA HIS A 211 33.36 -20.49 -10.55
C HIS A 211 32.66 -19.65 -11.65
N GLY A 212 33.06 -18.38 -11.82
CA GLY A 212 32.45 -17.47 -12.81
C GLY A 212 31.04 -17.00 -12.44
N VAL A 213 30.74 -16.95 -11.14
CA VAL A 213 29.45 -16.54 -10.59
C VAL A 213 29.65 -15.39 -9.59
N GLN A 214 28.75 -14.42 -9.66
CA GLN A 214 28.76 -13.24 -8.77
C GLN A 214 27.44 -13.17 -7.98
N LYS A 215 27.55 -12.64 -6.76
CA LYS A 215 26.41 -12.22 -5.94
C LYS A 215 26.28 -10.71 -6.06
N LEU A 216 25.15 -10.26 -6.57
CA LEU A 216 24.76 -8.86 -6.69
C LEU A 216 23.77 -8.53 -5.60
N MET A 217 24.04 -7.46 -4.85
CA MET A 217 23.09 -6.85 -3.92
C MET A 217 22.54 -5.57 -4.52
N ALA A 218 21.21 -5.43 -4.56
CA ALA A 218 20.53 -4.29 -5.14
C ALA A 218 19.25 -3.93 -4.39
N GLU A 219 18.76 -2.72 -4.62
CA GLU A 219 17.43 -2.26 -4.23
C GLU A 219 16.65 -1.89 -5.48
N ALA A 220 15.42 -2.36 -5.60
CA ALA A 220 14.58 -2.02 -6.75
C ALA A 220 13.10 -1.91 -6.37
N PRO A 221 12.32 -1.07 -7.07
CA PRO A 221 10.89 -1.01 -6.89
C PRO A 221 10.23 -2.34 -7.25
N MET A 222 9.27 -2.79 -6.43
CA MET A 222 8.57 -4.04 -6.65
C MET A 222 7.87 -4.10 -8.01
N ALA A 223 7.42 -2.95 -8.53
CA ALA A 223 6.77 -2.85 -9.83
C ALA A 223 7.67 -3.30 -10.98
N GLU A 224 8.98 -3.11 -10.88
CA GLU A 224 9.99 -3.49 -11.88
C GLU A 224 10.41 -4.97 -11.80
N LEU A 225 9.91 -5.69 -10.78
CA LEU A 225 10.32 -7.07 -10.48
C LEU A 225 9.26 -8.11 -10.80
N LEU A 226 8.07 -7.72 -11.26
CA LEU A 226 6.95 -8.64 -11.49
C LEU A 226 7.27 -9.75 -12.50
N ASP A 227 8.06 -9.44 -13.53
CA ASP A 227 8.52 -10.37 -14.57
C ASP A 227 9.98 -10.80 -14.41
N TYR A 228 10.66 -10.34 -13.34
CA TYR A 228 12.12 -10.50 -13.22
C TYR A 228 12.57 -11.96 -13.18
N SER A 229 11.80 -12.85 -12.57
CA SER A 229 12.12 -14.28 -12.54
C SER A 229 12.21 -14.91 -13.94
N ILE A 230 11.32 -14.48 -14.84
CA ILE A 230 11.30 -14.94 -16.25
C ILE A 230 12.50 -14.36 -16.99
N ALA A 231 12.71 -13.04 -16.86
CA ALA A 231 13.82 -12.35 -17.50
C ALA A 231 15.18 -12.90 -17.04
N LEU A 232 15.37 -13.11 -15.72
CA LEU A 232 16.59 -13.67 -15.16
C LEU A 232 16.90 -15.06 -15.71
N ARG A 233 15.90 -15.95 -15.77
CA ARG A 233 16.06 -17.30 -16.35
C ARG A 233 16.46 -17.24 -17.83
N ALA A 234 15.83 -16.36 -18.59
CA ALA A 234 16.15 -16.20 -20.01
C ALA A 234 17.59 -15.71 -20.21
N MET A 235 18.02 -14.69 -19.45
CA MET A 235 19.37 -14.12 -19.57
C MET A 235 20.47 -15.07 -19.11
N THR A 236 20.21 -15.85 -18.06
CA THR A 236 21.21 -16.71 -17.41
C THR A 236 21.13 -18.18 -17.84
N GLN A 237 20.29 -18.50 -18.82
CA GLN A 237 20.01 -19.91 -19.20
C GLN A 237 19.61 -20.77 -17.98
N ALA A 238 18.76 -20.22 -17.12
CA ALA A 238 18.29 -20.82 -15.86
C ALA A 238 19.35 -21.05 -14.78
N LYS A 239 20.55 -20.50 -14.91
CA LYS A 239 21.63 -20.59 -13.91
C LYS A 239 21.53 -19.54 -12.82
N GLY A 240 20.82 -18.42 -13.07
CA GLY A 240 20.63 -17.36 -12.11
C GLY A 240 19.51 -17.66 -11.11
N SER A 241 19.68 -17.15 -9.91
CA SER A 241 18.65 -17.14 -8.87
C SER A 241 18.60 -15.81 -8.15
N PHE A 242 17.47 -15.47 -7.53
CA PHE A 242 17.36 -14.28 -6.71
C PHE A 242 16.42 -14.48 -5.54
N THR A 243 16.65 -13.71 -4.50
CA THR A 243 15.73 -13.53 -3.37
C THR A 243 15.35 -12.05 -3.27
N GLN A 244 14.16 -11.78 -2.74
CA GLN A 244 13.68 -10.43 -2.53
C GLN A 244 13.00 -10.31 -1.17
N GLU A 245 13.30 -9.20 -0.48
CA GLU A 245 12.69 -8.85 0.79
C GLU A 245 12.20 -7.42 0.76
N PHE A 246 11.06 -7.14 1.41
CA PHE A 246 10.59 -5.77 1.56
C PHE A 246 11.58 -4.97 2.42
N LEU A 247 11.95 -3.78 1.95
CA LEU A 247 12.89 -2.91 2.65
C LEU A 247 12.18 -1.68 3.22
N ARG A 248 11.54 -0.88 2.38
CA ARG A 248 10.88 0.39 2.73
C ARG A 248 9.93 0.85 1.64
N TYR A 249 9.25 1.94 1.90
CA TYR A 249 8.50 2.69 0.89
C TYR A 249 9.30 3.93 0.48
N ASP A 250 9.42 4.17 -0.83
CA ASP A 250 10.00 5.39 -1.41
C ASP A 250 8.99 6.09 -2.33
N GLU A 251 9.19 7.38 -2.56
CA GLU A 251 8.32 8.18 -3.43
C GLU A 251 8.42 7.71 -4.88
N VAL A 252 7.27 7.53 -5.52
CA VAL A 252 7.19 7.21 -6.95
C VAL A 252 7.58 8.43 -7.78
N PRO A 253 8.47 8.29 -8.78
CA PRO A 253 8.77 9.38 -9.71
C PRO A 253 7.50 9.96 -10.34
N GLN A 254 7.40 11.28 -10.44
CA GLN A 254 6.15 11.98 -10.79
C GLN A 254 5.53 11.54 -12.11
N HIS A 255 6.36 11.25 -13.12
CA HIS A 255 5.89 10.78 -14.43
C HIS A 255 5.23 9.39 -14.36
N LEU A 256 5.65 8.52 -13.42
CA LEU A 256 5.04 7.22 -13.16
C LEU A 256 3.81 7.36 -12.26
N ALA A 257 3.90 8.20 -11.22
CA ALA A 257 2.78 8.45 -10.31
C ALA A 257 1.53 8.91 -11.06
N THR A 258 1.68 9.81 -12.03
CA THR A 258 0.57 10.28 -12.88
C THR A 258 -0.14 9.13 -13.60
N LYS A 259 0.61 8.17 -14.15
CA LYS A 259 0.04 7.00 -14.83
C LYS A 259 -0.70 6.08 -13.85
N ILE A 260 -0.05 5.76 -12.73
CA ILE A 260 -0.62 4.88 -11.69
C ILE A 260 -1.92 5.46 -11.13
N ILE A 261 -1.94 6.77 -10.85
CA ILE A 261 -3.13 7.47 -10.37
C ILE A 261 -4.26 7.43 -11.41
N ALA A 262 -3.94 7.66 -12.68
CA ALA A 262 -4.92 7.60 -13.76
C ALA A 262 -5.53 6.21 -13.90
N GLU A 263 -4.72 5.15 -13.89
CA GLU A 263 -5.16 3.76 -13.95
C GLU A 263 -6.02 3.36 -12.74
N ALA A 264 -5.61 3.77 -11.54
CA ALA A 264 -6.36 3.49 -10.32
C ALA A 264 -7.74 4.17 -10.32
N ASN A 265 -7.85 5.37 -10.88
CA ASN A 265 -9.12 6.11 -10.97
C ASN A 265 -10.05 5.60 -12.07
N GLN A 266 -9.53 4.95 -13.13
CA GLN A 266 -10.34 4.29 -14.14
C GLN A 266 -10.96 2.97 -13.65
N ASN A 267 -10.37 2.34 -12.65
CA ASN A 267 -10.82 1.07 -12.08
C ASN A 267 -11.71 1.23 -10.83
N LYS A 268 -12.12 2.45 -10.47
CA LYS A 268 -13.09 2.77 -9.42
C LYS A 268 -14.50 2.78 -9.95
#